data_b2960d4d441bb9d1b9a400dd2f0aeaa7
#
_entry.id   b2960d4d441bb9d1b9a400dd2f0aeaa7
#
_cell.length_a   1.000
_cell.length_b   1.000
_cell.length_c   1.000
_cell.angle_alpha   90.00
_cell.angle_beta   90.00
_cell.angle_gamma   90.00
#
_symmetry.space_group_name_H-M   'P 1'
#
loop_
_entity.id
_entity.type
_entity.pdbx_description
1 polymer ?
#
loop_
_entity_poly.entity_id
_entity_poly.type
_entity_poly.pdbx_seq_one_letter_code
_entity_poly.pdbx_strand_id
1 'polypeptide(L)'
;MKRTIRVFSLLLAAVMLLSAQALATEPAQAFTDVSKQDYFYDAVNWAVEKEITSGVSKDVFAPNRDCTRANFVTFLWRAAGKPVVNYAMSFSDVKESSYYAEAVRWAASLGIVTGLS
;
A
#
# COMPACT_ATOMS: atom_id res chain seq x y z
N MET A 1 5.85 -28.72 -47.84
CA MET A 1 5.96 -29.06 -46.39
C MET A 1 7.13 -28.41 -45.67
N LYS A 2 8.31 -28.35 -46.24
CA LYS A 2 9.50 -27.76 -45.57
C LYS A 2 9.44 -26.23 -45.39
N ARG A 3 8.65 -25.49 -46.17
CA ARG A 3 8.48 -24.02 -46.03
C ARG A 3 7.49 -23.61 -44.94
N THR A 4 6.44 -24.38 -44.74
CA THR A 4 5.43 -24.11 -43.70
C THR A 4 5.96 -24.32 -42.29
N ILE A 5 6.82 -25.31 -42.07
CA ILE A 5 7.45 -25.61 -40.78
C ILE A 5 8.41 -24.47 -40.36
N ARG A 6 9.13 -23.87 -41.32
CA ARG A 6 10.05 -22.76 -41.03
C ARG A 6 9.31 -21.46 -40.65
N VAL A 7 8.16 -21.20 -41.26
CA VAL A 7 7.34 -20.03 -40.96
C VAL A 7 6.69 -20.18 -39.57
N PHE A 8 6.23 -21.40 -39.22
CA PHE A 8 5.66 -21.69 -37.90
C PHE A 8 6.71 -21.60 -36.80
N SER A 9 7.94 -22.05 -37.03
CA SER A 9 9.04 -21.95 -36.08
C SER A 9 9.47 -20.50 -35.84
N LEU A 10 9.45 -19.66 -36.84
CA LEU A 10 9.76 -18.23 -36.74
C LEU A 10 8.64 -17.44 -36.02
N LEU A 11 7.38 -17.82 -36.24
CA LEU A 11 6.24 -17.22 -35.50
C LEU A 11 6.25 -17.60 -34.02
N LEU A 12 6.58 -18.84 -33.68
CA LEU A 12 6.68 -19.31 -32.30
C LEU A 12 7.84 -18.63 -31.56
N ALA A 13 8.97 -18.42 -32.21
CA ALA A 13 10.10 -17.68 -31.63
C ALA A 13 9.80 -16.19 -31.43
N ALA A 14 9.02 -15.57 -32.32
CA ALA A 14 8.60 -14.18 -32.19
C ALA A 14 7.59 -14.00 -31.00
N VAL A 15 6.73 -14.98 -30.78
CA VAL A 15 5.78 -14.96 -29.64
C VAL A 15 6.50 -15.19 -28.31
N MET A 16 7.58 -16.00 -28.29
CA MET A 16 8.37 -16.20 -27.06
C MET A 16 9.26 -14.99 -26.71
N LEU A 17 9.66 -14.19 -27.69
CA LEU A 17 10.42 -12.95 -27.46
C LEU A 17 9.55 -11.80 -26.90
N LEU A 18 8.22 -11.87 -27.06
CA LEU A 18 7.30 -10.88 -26.52
C LEU A 18 6.95 -11.09 -25.02
N SER A 19 7.26 -12.27 -24.48
CA SER A 19 6.94 -12.62 -23.08
C SER A 19 8.06 -12.29 -22.07
N ALA A 20 9.16 -11.70 -22.49
CA ALA A 20 10.29 -11.36 -21.62
C ALA A 20 10.42 -9.86 -21.33
N GLN A 21 9.39 -9.07 -21.63
CA GLN A 21 9.30 -7.75 -21.03
C GLN A 21 8.71 -7.95 -19.64
N ALA A 22 9.59 -8.17 -18.66
CA ALA A 22 9.27 -7.82 -17.29
C ALA A 22 8.86 -6.34 -17.34
N LEU A 23 7.55 -6.08 -17.28
CA LEU A 23 7.02 -4.75 -17.02
C LEU A 23 7.66 -4.34 -15.68
N ALA A 24 8.71 -3.52 -15.73
CA ALA A 24 9.12 -2.72 -14.62
C ALA A 24 7.88 -1.87 -14.32
N THR A 25 7.06 -2.32 -13.38
CA THR A 25 5.91 -1.57 -12.90
C THR A 25 6.53 -0.32 -12.28
N GLU A 26 6.43 0.80 -12.99
CA GLU A 26 6.74 2.08 -12.39
C GLU A 26 5.93 2.17 -11.11
N PRO A 27 6.52 2.66 -10.01
CA PRO A 27 5.80 2.75 -8.74
C PRO A 27 4.49 3.50 -8.98
N ALA A 28 3.40 2.95 -8.47
CA ALA A 28 2.04 3.47 -8.69
C ALA A 28 1.87 4.93 -8.29
N GLN A 29 2.83 5.47 -7.52
CA GLN A 29 2.89 6.86 -7.09
C GLN A 29 4.35 7.27 -6.87
N ALA A 30 4.79 8.33 -7.57
CA ALA A 30 6.11 8.90 -7.36
C ALA A 30 6.01 10.08 -6.39
N PHE A 31 6.60 9.94 -5.20
CA PHE A 31 6.73 11.05 -4.25
C PHE A 31 8.00 11.86 -4.55
N THR A 32 7.91 13.17 -4.50
CA THR A 32 9.04 14.09 -4.77
C THR A 32 10.12 14.04 -3.67
N ASP A 33 9.75 13.59 -2.49
CA ASP A 33 10.59 13.49 -1.29
C ASP A 33 11.03 12.04 -0.95
N VAL A 34 10.86 11.10 -1.90
CA VAL A 34 11.32 9.71 -1.79
C VAL A 34 12.17 9.37 -3.00
N SER A 35 13.46 9.14 -2.77
CA SER A 35 14.44 8.81 -3.80
C SER A 35 14.70 7.30 -3.86
N LYS A 36 15.07 6.80 -5.05
CA LYS A 36 15.49 5.39 -5.23
C LYS A 36 16.71 4.99 -4.37
N GLN A 37 17.48 5.96 -3.91
CA GLN A 37 18.65 5.75 -3.06
C GLN A 37 18.30 5.70 -1.56
N ASP A 38 17.08 6.05 -1.19
CA ASP A 38 16.63 6.01 0.20
C ASP A 38 16.44 4.58 0.66
N TYR A 39 16.93 4.24 1.85
CA TYR A 39 16.82 2.87 2.41
C TYR A 39 15.36 2.41 2.59
N PHE A 40 14.42 3.34 2.68
CA PHE A 40 13.00 3.08 2.84
C PHE A 40 12.22 3.06 1.51
N TYR A 41 12.88 3.28 0.35
CA TYR A 41 12.21 3.40 -0.95
C TYR A 41 11.30 2.21 -1.26
N ASP A 42 11.82 0.99 -1.15
CA ASP A 42 11.06 -0.23 -1.45
C ASP A 42 9.90 -0.44 -0.45
N ALA A 43 10.11 -0.10 0.82
CA ALA A 43 9.08 -0.19 1.85
C ALA A 43 7.93 0.79 1.59
N VAL A 44 8.23 2.02 1.15
CA VAL A 44 7.21 3.02 0.77
C VAL A 44 6.40 2.53 -0.43
N ASN A 45 7.06 2.07 -1.49
CA ASN A 45 6.39 1.55 -2.69
C ASN A 45 5.49 0.36 -2.35
N TRP A 46 5.98 -0.58 -1.55
CA TRP A 46 5.19 -1.71 -1.07
C TRP A 46 3.95 -1.26 -0.28
N ALA A 47 4.11 -0.31 0.64
CA ALA A 47 3.01 0.19 1.46
C ALA A 47 1.95 0.93 0.63
N VAL A 48 2.36 1.63 -0.42
CA VAL A 48 1.45 2.29 -1.38
C VAL A 48 0.73 1.25 -2.23
N GLU A 49 1.45 0.27 -2.77
CA GLU A 49 0.87 -0.83 -3.55
C GLU A 49 -0.18 -1.62 -2.75
N LYS A 50 0.06 -1.83 -1.46
CA LYS A 50 -0.87 -2.50 -0.54
C LYS A 50 -1.96 -1.58 0.01
N GLU A 51 -2.05 -0.35 -0.45
CA GLU A 51 -3.01 0.66 0.02
C GLU A 51 -2.94 0.93 1.53
N ILE A 52 -1.80 0.67 2.16
CA ILE A 52 -1.56 0.96 3.59
C ILE A 52 -1.40 2.46 3.78
N THR A 53 -0.71 3.12 2.87
CA THR A 53 -0.51 4.58 2.86
C THR A 53 -0.70 5.15 1.46
N SER A 54 -0.99 6.44 1.38
CA SER A 54 -1.02 7.21 0.13
C SER A 54 -0.19 8.51 0.24
N GLY A 55 0.68 8.59 1.26
CA GLY A 55 1.40 9.81 1.56
C GLY A 55 0.56 10.82 2.34
N VAL A 56 1.12 12.00 2.56
CA VAL A 56 0.43 13.14 3.20
C VAL A 56 -0.26 14.05 2.19
N SER A 57 0.17 13.98 0.93
CA SER A 57 -0.48 14.58 -0.23
C SER A 57 -0.17 13.74 -1.47
N LYS A 58 -0.70 14.15 -2.63
CA LYS A 58 -0.50 13.46 -3.90
C LYS A 58 0.99 13.21 -4.23
N ASP A 59 1.85 14.18 -3.93
CA ASP A 59 3.25 14.17 -4.36
C ASP A 59 4.24 14.14 -3.18
N VAL A 60 3.76 14.06 -1.93
CA VAL A 60 4.60 14.15 -0.72
C VAL A 60 4.28 12.99 0.22
N PHE A 61 5.31 12.22 0.58
CA PHE A 61 5.24 11.14 1.56
C PHE A 61 5.52 11.62 2.99
N ALA A 62 6.43 12.57 3.15
CA ALA A 62 6.93 13.13 4.40
C ALA A 62 7.61 12.08 5.32
N PRO A 63 8.71 11.45 4.87
CA PRO A 63 9.35 10.33 5.58
C PRO A 63 9.86 10.71 6.98
N ASN A 64 10.17 11.97 7.20
CA ASN A 64 10.70 12.48 8.48
C ASN A 64 9.61 13.08 9.40
N ARG A 65 8.34 12.99 9.01
CA ARG A 65 7.24 13.49 9.82
C ARG A 65 6.90 12.51 10.93
N ASP A 66 6.55 13.03 12.11
CA ASP A 66 6.08 12.23 13.23
C ASP A 66 4.83 11.42 12.84
N CYS A 67 4.85 10.14 13.18
CA CYS A 67 3.70 9.26 13.03
C CYS A 67 2.82 9.37 14.27
N THR A 68 1.62 9.90 14.14
CA THR A 68 0.67 9.96 15.24
C THR A 68 0.13 8.58 15.58
N ARG A 69 -0.43 8.39 16.78
CA ARG A 69 -1.12 7.15 17.17
C ARG A 69 -2.25 6.81 16.19
N ALA A 70 -3.01 7.81 15.75
CA ALA A 70 -4.08 7.65 14.77
C ALA A 70 -3.56 7.15 13.42
N ASN A 71 -2.44 7.69 12.93
CA ASN A 71 -1.80 7.24 11.69
C ASN A 71 -1.33 5.79 11.81
N PHE A 72 -0.63 5.46 12.89
CA PHE A 72 -0.10 4.12 13.11
C PHE A 72 -1.21 3.06 13.15
N VAL A 73 -2.27 3.30 13.91
CA VAL A 73 -3.42 2.40 14.01
C VAL A 73 -4.14 2.27 12.66
N THR A 74 -4.24 3.36 11.90
CA THR A 74 -4.81 3.33 10.55
C THR A 74 -3.99 2.48 9.60
N PHE A 75 -2.67 2.54 9.66
CA PHE A 75 -1.79 1.69 8.86
C PHE A 75 -1.95 0.21 9.22
N LEU A 76 -2.00 -0.14 10.50
CA LEU A 76 -2.25 -1.50 10.95
C LEU A 76 -3.61 -2.03 10.46
N TRP A 77 -4.65 -1.24 10.60
CA TRP A 77 -6.00 -1.58 10.17
C TRP A 77 -6.08 -1.82 8.64
N ARG A 78 -5.43 -0.96 7.87
CA ARG A 78 -5.34 -1.13 6.41
C ARG A 78 -4.54 -2.37 6.03
N ALA A 79 -3.41 -2.64 6.70
CA ALA A 79 -2.62 -3.84 6.50
C ALA A 79 -3.40 -5.12 6.86
N ALA A 80 -4.32 -5.05 7.81
CA ALA A 80 -5.23 -6.14 8.18
C ALA A 80 -6.44 -6.30 7.24
N GLY A 81 -6.55 -5.50 6.19
CA GLY A 81 -7.64 -5.56 5.21
C GLY A 81 -8.88 -4.75 5.57
N LYS A 82 -8.74 -3.74 6.42
CA LYS A 82 -9.81 -2.80 6.81
C LYS A 82 -11.03 -3.50 7.45
N PRO A 83 -10.85 -4.38 8.44
CA PRO A 83 -11.97 -5.10 9.04
C PRO A 83 -12.95 -4.15 9.72
N VAL A 84 -14.25 -4.35 9.48
CA VAL A 84 -15.32 -3.62 10.15
C VAL A 84 -15.77 -4.40 11.37
N VAL A 85 -15.81 -3.75 12.53
CA VAL A 85 -16.22 -4.37 13.79
C VAL A 85 -17.35 -3.59 14.46
N ASN A 86 -18.25 -4.31 15.10
CA ASN A 86 -19.29 -3.71 15.93
C ASN A 86 -18.80 -3.63 17.38
N TYR A 87 -18.15 -2.52 17.70
CA TYR A 87 -17.59 -2.25 19.03
C TYR A 87 -17.93 -0.83 19.48
N ALA A 88 -18.51 -0.71 20.68
CA ALA A 88 -18.81 0.58 21.27
C ALA A 88 -17.53 1.26 21.74
N MET A 89 -17.10 2.28 21.00
CA MET A 89 -15.90 3.03 21.32
C MET A 89 -16.20 4.12 22.35
N SER A 90 -15.40 4.18 23.42
CA SER A 90 -15.60 5.10 24.54
C SER A 90 -14.63 6.28 24.58
N PHE A 91 -13.82 6.48 23.51
CA PHE A 91 -12.85 7.57 23.47
C PHE A 91 -13.52 8.90 23.08
N SER A 92 -13.49 9.88 23.98
CA SER A 92 -14.12 11.19 23.76
C SER A 92 -13.40 12.05 22.72
N ASP A 93 -12.12 11.79 22.45
CA ASP A 93 -11.27 12.48 21.48
C ASP A 93 -11.29 11.86 20.08
N VAL A 94 -12.04 10.79 19.87
CA VAL A 94 -12.21 10.13 18.58
C VAL A 94 -13.62 10.39 18.05
N LYS A 95 -13.71 11.27 17.04
CA LYS A 95 -14.99 11.56 16.37
C LYS A 95 -15.30 10.49 15.35
N GLU A 96 -16.58 10.08 15.26
CA GLU A 96 -17.04 9.10 14.24
C GLU A 96 -16.75 9.53 12.80
N SER A 97 -16.67 10.82 12.54
CA SER A 97 -16.33 11.37 11.21
C SER A 97 -14.84 11.38 10.90
N SER A 98 -13.99 10.98 11.85
CA SER A 98 -12.53 10.96 11.64
C SER A 98 -12.13 9.81 10.73
N TYR A 99 -11.13 10.03 9.87
CA TYR A 99 -10.61 9.01 8.93
C TYR A 99 -10.05 7.76 9.64
N TYR A 100 -9.69 7.91 10.90
CA TYR A 100 -9.14 6.85 11.75
C TYR A 100 -10.18 6.19 12.68
N ALA A 101 -11.45 6.61 12.66
CA ALA A 101 -12.46 6.14 13.61
C ALA A 101 -12.64 4.62 13.56
N GLU A 102 -12.81 4.04 12.37
CA GLU A 102 -12.93 2.59 12.17
C GLU A 102 -11.66 1.82 12.57
N ALA A 103 -10.50 2.37 12.27
CA ALA A 103 -9.23 1.78 12.65
C ALA A 103 -9.05 1.74 14.17
N VAL A 104 -9.40 2.82 14.86
CA VAL A 104 -9.37 2.89 16.35
C VAL A 104 -10.38 1.94 16.95
N ARG A 105 -11.59 1.87 16.42
CA ARG A 105 -12.64 0.93 16.85
C ARG A 105 -12.17 -0.53 16.77
N TRP A 106 -11.60 -0.90 15.62
CA TRP A 106 -11.03 -2.23 15.41
C TRP A 106 -9.90 -2.52 16.40
N ALA A 107 -8.93 -1.62 16.53
CA ALA A 107 -7.79 -1.80 17.42
C ALA A 107 -8.19 -1.87 18.90
N ALA A 108 -9.19 -1.08 19.31
CA ALA A 108 -9.75 -1.14 20.68
C ALA A 108 -10.48 -2.46 20.92
N SER A 109 -11.24 -2.97 19.95
CA SER A 109 -11.94 -4.25 20.09
C SER A 109 -11.00 -5.44 20.29
N LEU A 110 -9.77 -5.35 19.79
CA LEU A 110 -8.73 -6.37 19.93
C LEU A 110 -7.75 -6.09 21.09
N GLY A 111 -7.94 -5.00 21.84
CA GLY A 111 -7.01 -4.59 22.91
C GLY A 111 -5.65 -4.12 22.41
N ILE A 112 -5.51 -3.80 21.12
CA ILE A 112 -4.27 -3.26 20.54
C ILE A 112 -4.03 -1.84 21.06
N VAL A 113 -5.07 -1.07 21.21
CA VAL A 113 -5.02 0.27 21.81
C VAL A 113 -5.95 0.35 23.00
N THR A 114 -5.49 1.06 24.04
CA THR A 114 -6.26 1.51 25.18
C THR A 114 -6.17 3.03 25.25
N GLY A 115 -7.15 3.69 25.83
CA GLY A 115 -7.08 5.14 26.03
C GLY A 115 -5.91 5.53 26.95
N LEU A 116 -5.61 6.81 26.97
CA LEU A 116 -4.81 7.41 28.03
C LEU A 116 -5.77 7.66 29.18
N SER A 117 -5.52 7.04 30.31
CA SER A 117 -6.28 7.23 31.55
C SER A 117 -6.02 8.60 32.17
#